data_08afaf323863facb84e977a8fc799dd2
#
_entry.id   08afaf323863facb84e977a8fc799dd2
#
_cell.length_a   1.000
_cell.length_b   1.000
_cell.length_c   1.000
_cell.angle_alpha   90.00
_cell.angle_beta   90.00
_cell.angle_gamma   90.00
#
_symmetry.space_group_name_H-M   'P 1'
#
loop_
_entity.id
_entity.type
_entity.pdbx_description
1 polymer ?
#
loop_
_entity_poly.entity_id
_entity_poly.type
_entity_poly.pdbx_seq_one_letter_code
_entity_poly.pdbx_strand_id
1 'polypeptide(L)'
;MNLEKRNRLIFSCVSASQTALPAAAREFVNLLSCMTIHLPPLRERMEELPTISSLYLGNLNVELARQIIGFEPEAMALLETYDWPCNYTQFKRVINELAVITSTPYISARDVRSLLEKERASSSTGSGQAEETRHTGLDINRTLDEITCDLIGQVLSQNNGNQSAAAKQLGISRTTLWRYMNRK
;
A
#
# COMPACT_ATOMS: atom_id res chain seq x y z
N MET A 1 13.79 -41.98 -14.58
CA MET A 1 13.05 -41.63 -13.36
C MET A 1 12.78 -40.13 -13.43
N ASN A 2 11.63 -39.74 -14.05
CA ASN A 2 11.25 -38.33 -14.20
C ASN A 2 10.78 -37.80 -12.87
N LEU A 3 11.60 -36.95 -12.24
CA LEU A 3 11.18 -36.07 -11.16
C LEU A 3 10.26 -35.00 -11.79
N GLU A 4 8.97 -35.27 -11.85
CA GLU A 4 7.97 -34.26 -12.12
C GLU A 4 8.11 -33.17 -11.05
N LYS A 5 8.76 -32.07 -11.41
CA LYS A 5 8.74 -30.85 -10.60
C LYS A 5 7.29 -30.40 -10.55
N ARG A 6 6.60 -30.71 -9.46
CA ARG A 6 5.24 -30.23 -9.19
C ARG A 6 5.33 -28.73 -8.87
N ASN A 7 5.26 -27.91 -9.89
CA ASN A 7 5.16 -26.47 -9.72
C ASN A 7 3.73 -26.14 -9.32
N ARG A 8 3.57 -25.32 -8.27
CA ARG A 8 2.29 -24.71 -7.90
C ARG A 8 2.26 -23.32 -8.49
N LEU A 9 1.20 -23.03 -9.26
CA LEU A 9 0.96 -21.71 -9.83
C LEU A 9 -0.21 -21.08 -9.06
N ILE A 10 0.00 -19.85 -8.63
CA ILE A 10 -1.03 -19.03 -7.96
C ILE A 10 -1.25 -17.80 -8.82
N PHE A 11 -2.48 -17.60 -9.27
CA PHE A 11 -2.90 -16.43 -10.01
C PHE A 11 -3.75 -15.56 -9.11
N SER A 12 -3.46 -14.26 -9.05
CA SER A 12 -4.29 -13.30 -8.35
C SER A 12 -4.94 -12.34 -9.35
N CYS A 13 -6.22 -12.06 -9.17
CA CYS A 13 -6.89 -11.02 -9.91
C CYS A 13 -7.72 -10.14 -8.98
N VAL A 14 -7.80 -8.86 -9.30
CA VAL A 14 -8.65 -7.90 -8.60
C VAL A 14 -9.94 -7.77 -9.39
N SER A 15 -11.07 -7.96 -8.72
CA SER A 15 -12.40 -7.75 -9.29
C SER A 15 -13.06 -6.53 -8.65
N ALA A 16 -13.61 -5.66 -9.47
CA ALA A 16 -14.42 -4.53 -8.99
C ALA A 16 -15.83 -4.98 -8.56
N SER A 17 -16.26 -6.18 -8.95
CA SER A 17 -17.57 -6.75 -8.63
C SER A 17 -17.42 -7.97 -7.74
N GLN A 18 -18.24 -8.04 -6.70
CA GLN A 18 -18.25 -9.15 -5.73
C GLN A 18 -18.70 -10.49 -6.35
N THR A 19 -19.46 -10.44 -7.44
CA THR A 19 -20.16 -11.63 -7.97
C THR A 19 -19.60 -12.18 -9.26
N ALA A 20 -18.70 -11.47 -9.95
CA ALA A 20 -18.22 -11.91 -11.26
C ALA A 20 -16.71 -11.78 -11.40
N LEU A 21 -16.05 -12.92 -11.66
CA LEU A 21 -14.69 -12.92 -12.16
C LEU A 21 -14.60 -12.16 -13.50
N PRO A 22 -13.56 -11.38 -13.74
CA PRO A 22 -13.28 -10.83 -15.06
C PRO A 22 -13.30 -11.93 -16.14
N ALA A 23 -13.75 -11.62 -17.35
CA ALA A 23 -13.91 -12.62 -18.43
C ALA A 23 -12.63 -13.45 -18.64
N ALA A 24 -11.47 -12.77 -18.71
CA ALA A 24 -10.18 -13.44 -18.86
C ALA A 24 -9.87 -14.41 -17.70
N ALA A 25 -10.15 -14.01 -16.46
CA ALA A 25 -9.92 -14.86 -15.28
C ALA A 25 -10.85 -16.08 -15.29
N ARG A 26 -12.09 -15.93 -15.77
CA ARG A 26 -13.06 -17.02 -15.91
C ARG A 26 -12.61 -18.05 -16.94
N GLU A 27 -12.13 -17.60 -18.10
CA GLU A 27 -11.54 -18.48 -19.11
C GLU A 27 -10.35 -19.26 -18.55
N PHE A 28 -9.48 -18.58 -17.80
CA PHE A 28 -8.32 -19.20 -17.17
C PHE A 28 -8.72 -20.30 -16.18
N VAL A 29 -9.71 -20.04 -15.33
CA VAL A 29 -10.24 -21.03 -14.37
C VAL A 29 -10.80 -22.23 -15.11
N ASN A 30 -11.55 -22.03 -16.20
CA ASN A 30 -12.15 -23.11 -16.98
C ASN A 30 -11.09 -23.93 -17.72
N LEU A 31 -10.09 -23.29 -18.33
CA LEU A 31 -9.02 -23.97 -19.07
C LEU A 31 -8.12 -24.82 -18.16
N LEU A 32 -7.77 -24.31 -17.00
CA LEU A 32 -6.80 -24.96 -16.10
C LEU A 32 -7.47 -25.75 -14.97
N SER A 33 -8.80 -25.77 -14.91
CA SER A 33 -9.57 -26.37 -13.81
C SER A 33 -9.06 -25.97 -12.43
N CYS A 34 -8.74 -24.68 -12.27
CA CYS A 34 -8.15 -24.14 -11.04
C CYS A 34 -9.16 -24.06 -9.92
N MET A 35 -8.71 -24.31 -8.70
CA MET A 35 -9.45 -23.96 -7.50
C MET A 35 -9.48 -22.43 -7.34
N THR A 36 -10.67 -21.88 -7.15
CA THR A 36 -10.85 -20.44 -6.95
C THR A 36 -11.08 -20.15 -5.45
N ILE A 37 -10.30 -19.21 -4.92
CA ILE A 37 -10.47 -18.72 -3.56
C ILE A 37 -10.90 -17.25 -3.66
N HIS A 38 -12.06 -16.93 -3.13
CA HIS A 38 -12.57 -15.57 -3.04
C HIS A 38 -12.15 -14.94 -1.70
N LEU A 39 -11.52 -13.76 -1.77
CA LEU A 39 -11.16 -12.98 -0.60
C LEU A 39 -12.08 -11.75 -0.55
N PRO A 40 -13.07 -11.74 0.37
CA PRO A 40 -13.97 -10.60 0.50
C PRO A 40 -13.21 -9.36 1.02
N PRO A 41 -13.65 -8.16 0.66
CA PRO A 41 -13.07 -6.93 1.16
C PRO A 41 -13.31 -6.77 2.67
N LEU A 42 -12.48 -5.94 3.32
CA LEU A 42 -12.53 -5.78 4.78
C LEU A 42 -13.90 -5.33 5.31
N ARG A 43 -14.59 -4.47 4.55
CA ARG A 43 -15.96 -3.99 4.88
C ARG A 43 -17.02 -5.10 4.99
N GLU A 44 -16.77 -6.28 4.43
CA GLU A 44 -17.64 -7.45 4.54
C GLU A 44 -17.25 -8.42 5.66
N ARG A 45 -16.15 -8.09 6.36
CA ARG A 45 -15.55 -8.89 7.42
C ARG A 45 -15.36 -8.08 8.71
N MET A 46 -16.24 -7.13 8.98
CA MET A 46 -16.13 -6.23 10.14
C MET A 46 -16.17 -6.97 11.48
N GLU A 47 -16.85 -8.09 11.55
CA GLU A 47 -16.88 -8.96 12.74
C GLU A 47 -15.49 -9.50 13.12
N GLU A 48 -14.60 -9.63 12.17
CA GLU A 48 -13.24 -10.11 12.40
C GLU A 48 -12.27 -8.97 12.79
N LEU A 49 -12.70 -7.72 12.64
CA LEU A 49 -11.83 -6.55 12.82
C LEU A 49 -11.19 -6.48 14.21
N PRO A 50 -11.90 -6.73 15.32
CA PRO A 50 -11.30 -6.74 16.66
C PRO A 50 -10.16 -7.77 16.78
N THR A 51 -10.37 -8.97 16.23
CA THR A 51 -9.38 -10.05 16.26
C THR A 51 -8.16 -9.70 15.41
N ILE A 52 -8.38 -9.22 14.20
CA ILE A 52 -7.30 -8.80 13.26
C ILE A 52 -6.51 -7.62 13.87
N SER A 53 -7.21 -6.65 14.47
CA SER A 53 -6.60 -5.50 15.13
C SER A 53 -5.70 -5.93 16.29
N SER A 54 -6.17 -6.83 17.14
CA SER A 54 -5.40 -7.31 18.29
C SER A 54 -4.16 -8.09 17.87
N LEU A 55 -4.28 -8.97 16.88
CA LEU A 55 -3.14 -9.73 16.33
C LEU A 55 -2.10 -8.79 15.71
N TYR A 56 -2.54 -7.81 14.93
CA TYR A 56 -1.65 -6.87 14.28
C TYR A 56 -0.96 -5.96 15.28
N LEU A 57 -1.69 -5.46 16.27
CA LEU A 57 -1.16 -4.65 17.36
C LEU A 57 -0.11 -5.41 18.19
N GLY A 58 -0.33 -6.71 18.43
CA GLY A 58 0.65 -7.58 19.07
C GLY A 58 1.98 -7.63 18.34
N ASN A 59 1.96 -7.74 17.01
CA ASN A 59 3.17 -7.70 16.19
C ASN A 59 3.85 -6.33 16.25
N LEU A 60 3.08 -5.25 16.18
CA LEU A 60 3.60 -3.88 16.27
C LEU A 60 4.24 -3.58 17.64
N ASN A 61 3.70 -4.11 18.72
CA ASN A 61 4.28 -3.98 20.03
C ASN A 61 5.71 -4.54 20.08
N VAL A 62 5.96 -5.66 19.39
CA VAL A 62 7.29 -6.26 19.29
C VAL A 62 8.21 -5.39 18.41
N GLU A 63 7.72 -4.97 17.25
CA GLU A 63 8.51 -4.18 16.29
C GLU A 63 8.89 -2.79 16.82
N LEU A 64 7.95 -2.13 17.50
CA LEU A 64 8.11 -0.75 18.00
C LEU A 64 8.56 -0.67 19.46
N ALA A 65 8.80 -1.81 20.11
CA ALA A 65 9.07 -1.91 21.56
C ALA A 65 8.03 -1.17 22.41
N ARG A 66 6.74 -1.31 22.05
CA ARG A 66 5.60 -0.70 22.72
C ARG A 66 4.85 -1.72 23.58
N GLN A 67 3.99 -1.23 24.45
CA GLN A 67 3.14 -2.05 25.32
C GLN A 67 1.69 -1.56 25.26
N ILE A 68 1.14 -1.47 24.05
CA ILE A 68 -0.25 -1.09 23.84
C ILE A 68 -1.10 -2.35 24.05
N ILE A 69 -2.03 -2.29 25.01
CA ILE A 69 -2.86 -3.43 25.40
C ILE A 69 -3.98 -3.68 24.39
N GLY A 70 -4.54 -2.59 23.84
CA GLY A 70 -5.67 -2.70 22.90
C GLY A 70 -6.28 -1.35 22.55
N PHE A 71 -7.54 -1.38 22.23
CA PHE A 71 -8.36 -0.22 21.86
C PHE A 71 -9.43 0.03 22.93
N GLU A 72 -9.76 1.29 23.15
CA GLU A 72 -10.98 1.61 23.88
C GLU A 72 -12.20 1.08 23.12
N PRO A 73 -13.30 0.67 23.79
CA PRO A 73 -14.50 0.17 23.11
C PRO A 73 -15.05 1.12 22.04
N GLU A 74 -15.07 2.41 22.34
CA GLU A 74 -15.49 3.45 21.40
C GLU A 74 -14.51 3.61 20.21
N ALA A 75 -13.22 3.40 20.43
CA ALA A 75 -12.22 3.41 19.38
C ALA A 75 -12.42 2.25 18.40
N MET A 76 -12.69 1.06 18.92
CA MET A 76 -13.00 -0.11 18.09
C MET A 76 -14.28 0.09 17.29
N ALA A 77 -15.33 0.61 17.89
CA ALA A 77 -16.59 0.91 17.20
C ALA A 77 -16.40 1.90 16.03
N LEU A 78 -15.51 2.89 16.17
CA LEU A 78 -15.16 3.80 15.07
C LEU A 78 -14.44 3.09 13.91
N LEU A 79 -13.56 2.14 14.20
CA LEU A 79 -12.87 1.35 13.19
C LEU A 79 -13.84 0.41 12.46
N GLU A 80 -14.81 -0.19 13.16
CA GLU A 80 -15.84 -1.06 12.60
C GLU A 80 -16.84 -0.33 11.71
N THR A 81 -17.07 0.96 11.95
CA THR A 81 -17.98 1.78 11.15
C THR A 81 -17.32 2.43 9.91
N TYR A 82 -16.03 2.25 9.73
CA TYR A 82 -15.31 2.83 8.60
C TYR A 82 -15.29 1.86 7.40
N ASP A 83 -15.51 2.39 6.18
CA ASP A 83 -15.70 1.56 4.97
C ASP A 83 -14.44 0.91 4.40
N TRP A 84 -13.27 1.32 4.84
CA TRP A 84 -11.96 0.80 4.40
C TRP A 84 -11.81 0.70 2.87
N PRO A 85 -11.90 1.81 2.12
CA PRO A 85 -11.86 1.79 0.65
C PRO A 85 -10.61 1.12 0.07
N CYS A 86 -9.45 1.25 0.72
CA CYS A 86 -8.22 0.56 0.34
C CYS A 86 -7.98 -0.73 1.16
N ASN A 87 -9.03 -1.29 1.76
CA ASN A 87 -9.02 -2.57 2.46
C ASN A 87 -7.90 -2.70 3.50
N TYR A 88 -7.27 -3.86 3.55
CA TYR A 88 -6.26 -4.21 4.53
C TYR A 88 -5.00 -3.33 4.48
N THR A 89 -4.65 -2.80 3.32
CA THR A 89 -3.49 -1.89 3.17
C THR A 89 -3.71 -0.58 3.95
N GLN A 90 -4.90 0.00 3.82
CA GLN A 90 -5.28 1.20 4.57
C GLN A 90 -5.38 0.90 6.06
N PHE A 91 -6.03 -0.20 6.42
CA PHE A 91 -6.15 -0.66 7.79
C PHE A 91 -4.77 -0.76 8.47
N LYS A 92 -3.82 -1.46 7.86
CA LYS A 92 -2.46 -1.59 8.40
C LYS A 92 -1.79 -0.24 8.62
N ARG A 93 -1.90 0.67 7.65
CA ARG A 93 -1.33 2.02 7.76
C ARG A 93 -1.93 2.79 8.94
N VAL A 94 -3.25 2.76 9.09
CA VAL A 94 -3.97 3.43 10.18
C VAL A 94 -3.55 2.86 11.55
N ILE A 95 -3.50 1.53 11.70
CA ILE A 95 -3.09 0.92 12.97
C ILE A 95 -1.62 1.21 13.27
N ASN A 96 -0.74 1.22 12.28
CA ASN A 96 0.66 1.63 12.47
C ASN A 96 0.76 3.07 13.00
N GLU A 97 0.05 4.02 12.37
CA GLU A 97 0.07 5.43 12.78
C GLU A 97 -0.50 5.59 14.19
N LEU A 98 -1.59 4.91 14.51
CA LEU A 98 -2.15 4.87 15.87
C LEU A 98 -1.16 4.32 16.90
N ALA A 99 -0.46 3.23 16.59
CA ALA A 99 0.53 2.65 17.49
C ALA A 99 1.72 3.57 17.73
N VAL A 100 2.10 4.40 16.75
CA VAL A 100 3.18 5.38 16.89
C VAL A 100 2.77 6.57 17.76
N ILE A 101 1.57 7.13 17.53
CA ILE A 101 1.10 8.35 18.22
C ILE A 101 0.59 8.09 19.63
N THR A 102 0.08 6.87 19.89
CA THR A 102 -0.48 6.51 21.21
C THR A 102 0.61 6.47 22.27
N SER A 103 0.40 7.21 23.36
CA SER A 103 1.29 7.23 24.54
C SER A 103 0.70 6.51 25.76
N THR A 104 -0.53 6.03 25.64
CA THR A 104 -1.29 5.35 26.70
C THR A 104 -1.36 3.85 26.42
N PRO A 105 -1.71 3.01 27.41
CA PRO A 105 -1.90 1.57 27.21
C PRO A 105 -3.03 1.20 26.27
N TYR A 106 -3.99 2.09 26.03
CA TYR A 106 -5.09 1.88 25.11
C TYR A 106 -5.14 2.97 24.07
N ILE A 107 -5.45 2.60 22.81
CA ILE A 107 -5.69 3.52 21.73
C ILE A 107 -7.05 4.19 21.94
N SER A 108 -7.06 5.52 22.01
CA SER A 108 -8.24 6.29 22.35
C SER A 108 -9.17 6.51 21.14
N ALA A 109 -10.46 6.65 21.42
CA ALA A 109 -11.44 7.02 20.40
C ALA A 109 -11.14 8.38 19.73
N ARG A 110 -10.50 9.30 20.46
CA ARG A 110 -10.09 10.61 19.96
C ARG A 110 -9.04 10.48 18.85
N ASP A 111 -8.00 9.65 19.08
CA ASP A 111 -6.91 9.45 18.13
C ASP A 111 -7.42 8.78 16.85
N VAL A 112 -8.26 7.73 17.01
CA VAL A 112 -8.90 7.06 15.90
C VAL A 112 -9.74 8.03 15.07
N ARG A 113 -10.59 8.83 15.71
CA ARG A 113 -11.45 9.80 15.01
C ARG A 113 -10.64 10.80 14.20
N SER A 114 -9.64 11.41 14.83
CA SER A 114 -8.74 12.37 14.18
C SER A 114 -8.06 11.79 12.94
N LEU A 115 -7.60 10.55 13.04
CA LEU A 115 -6.93 9.89 11.94
C LEU A 115 -7.89 9.49 10.81
N LEU A 116 -9.07 8.95 11.15
CA LEU A 116 -10.08 8.60 10.14
C LEU A 116 -10.66 9.82 9.42
N GLU A 117 -10.76 10.97 10.09
CA GLU A 117 -11.15 12.23 9.45
C GLU A 117 -10.10 12.68 8.44
N LYS A 118 -8.83 12.59 8.78
CA LYS A 118 -7.71 12.85 7.86
C LYS A 118 -7.73 11.92 6.65
N GLU A 119 -8.02 10.63 6.86
CA GLU A 119 -8.19 9.64 5.80
C GLU A 119 -9.36 9.98 4.86
N ARG A 120 -10.50 10.38 5.41
CA ARG A 120 -11.66 10.80 4.61
C ARG A 120 -11.37 12.06 3.79
N ALA A 121 -10.69 13.04 4.38
CA ALA A 121 -10.29 14.26 3.68
C ALA A 121 -9.34 13.96 2.51
N SER A 122 -8.40 13.05 2.70
CA SER A 122 -7.49 12.58 1.66
C SER A 122 -8.20 11.82 0.54
N SER A 123 -9.27 11.08 0.87
CA SER A 123 -10.07 10.32 -0.11
C SER A 123 -11.05 11.19 -0.89
N SER A 124 -11.55 12.30 -0.32
CA SER A 124 -12.51 13.20 -0.97
C SER A 124 -11.89 14.13 -2.01
N THR A 125 -10.57 14.32 -1.99
CA THR A 125 -9.85 15.12 -3.01
C THR A 125 -9.57 14.32 -4.29
N GLY A 126 -9.92 13.04 -4.34
CA GLY A 126 -9.57 12.07 -5.38
C GLY A 126 -10.73 11.54 -6.22
N SER A 127 -11.85 12.25 -6.36
CA SER A 127 -12.87 11.88 -7.37
C SER A 127 -12.53 12.51 -8.73
N GLY A 128 -11.52 11.98 -9.39
CA GLY A 128 -11.22 12.38 -10.76
C GLY A 128 -9.76 12.40 -11.12
N GLN A 129 -9.08 11.39 -10.82
CA GLN A 129 -7.86 10.85 -11.39
C GLN A 129 -7.31 9.89 -10.34
N ALA A 130 -7.02 8.65 -10.75
CA ALA A 130 -6.15 7.80 -9.96
C ALA A 130 -4.83 8.57 -9.77
N GLU A 131 -4.73 9.38 -8.70
CA GLU A 131 -3.44 9.67 -8.13
C GLU A 131 -2.96 8.33 -7.60
N GLU A 132 -2.27 7.60 -8.48
CA GLU A 132 -1.18 6.78 -8.06
C GLU A 132 -0.49 7.57 -6.95
N THR A 133 -0.79 7.26 -5.71
CA THR A 133 0.10 7.56 -4.61
C THR A 133 1.44 7.11 -5.13
N ARG A 134 2.27 8.09 -5.46
CA ARG A 134 3.67 7.90 -5.79
C ARG A 134 4.35 7.26 -4.58
N HIS A 135 4.04 5.98 -4.34
CA HIS A 135 5.10 5.12 -3.94
C HIS A 135 6.12 5.28 -5.07
N THR A 136 7.26 5.81 -4.78
CA THR A 136 8.49 5.55 -5.49
C THR A 136 8.75 4.04 -5.36
N GLY A 137 7.78 3.23 -5.77
CA GLY A 137 7.95 1.83 -6.04
C GLY A 137 8.81 1.80 -7.27
N LEU A 138 10.11 1.59 -7.06
CA LEU A 138 10.99 1.18 -8.15
C LEU A 138 10.26 0.04 -8.86
N ASP A 139 9.86 0.29 -10.11
CA ASP A 139 9.36 -0.77 -10.97
C ASP A 139 10.53 -1.71 -11.26
N ILE A 140 10.62 -2.77 -10.48
CA ILE A 140 11.70 -3.77 -10.56
C ILE A 140 11.73 -4.52 -11.89
N ASN A 141 10.72 -4.35 -12.75
CA ASN A 141 10.70 -4.89 -14.11
C ASN A 141 11.41 -3.98 -15.12
N ARG A 142 11.89 -2.81 -14.69
CA ARG A 142 12.64 -1.85 -15.53
C ARG A 142 14.14 -1.93 -15.23
N THR A 143 14.93 -1.59 -16.22
CA THR A 143 16.38 -1.56 -16.03
C THR A 143 16.78 -0.42 -15.09
N LEU A 144 17.92 -0.58 -14.40
CA LEU A 144 18.45 0.45 -13.51
C LEU A 144 18.71 1.79 -14.27
N ASP A 145 19.11 1.71 -15.52
CA ASP A 145 19.32 2.89 -16.39
C ASP A 145 18.01 3.65 -16.64
N GLU A 146 16.90 2.97 -16.91
CA GLU A 146 15.58 3.59 -17.11
C GLU A 146 15.09 4.25 -15.83
N ILE A 147 15.21 3.57 -14.70
CA ILE A 147 14.83 4.11 -13.38
C ILE A 147 15.67 5.36 -13.07
N THR A 148 16.97 5.31 -13.36
CA THR A 148 17.87 6.44 -13.14
C THR A 148 17.52 7.64 -14.04
N CYS A 149 17.18 7.40 -15.30
CA CYS A 149 16.75 8.46 -16.22
C CYS A 149 15.46 9.15 -15.76
N ASP A 150 14.47 8.37 -15.30
CA ASP A 150 13.20 8.92 -14.80
C ASP A 150 13.41 9.74 -13.53
N LEU A 151 14.24 9.25 -12.59
CA LEU A 151 14.58 9.97 -11.38
C LEU A 151 15.27 11.31 -11.69
N ILE A 152 16.22 11.30 -12.62
CA ILE A 152 16.91 12.51 -13.09
C ILE A 152 15.90 13.49 -13.71
N GLY A 153 14.97 13.00 -14.52
CA GLY A 153 13.91 13.82 -15.14
C GLY A 153 13.02 14.47 -14.09
N GLN A 154 12.61 13.75 -13.07
CA GLN A 154 11.80 14.28 -11.97
C GLN A 154 12.55 15.35 -11.17
N VAL A 155 13.79 15.09 -10.79
CA VAL A 155 14.60 16.06 -10.02
C VAL A 155 14.90 17.31 -10.83
N LEU A 156 15.12 17.20 -12.15
CA LEU A 156 15.28 18.35 -13.04
C LEU A 156 13.99 19.19 -13.11
N SER A 157 12.83 18.56 -13.23
CA SER A 157 11.54 19.26 -13.24
C SER A 157 11.28 19.98 -11.90
N GLN A 158 11.60 19.37 -10.78
CA GLN A 158 11.49 19.99 -9.45
C GLN A 158 12.42 21.20 -9.28
N ASN A 159 13.57 21.20 -9.95
CA ASN A 159 14.53 22.29 -9.91
C ASN A 159 14.39 23.26 -11.11
N ASN A 160 13.23 23.30 -11.78
CA ASN A 160 12.97 24.18 -12.94
C ASN A 160 14.02 24.06 -14.04
N GLY A 161 14.57 22.88 -14.26
CA GLY A 161 15.61 22.63 -15.27
C GLY A 161 17.03 23.01 -14.82
N ASN A 162 17.25 23.46 -13.60
CA ASN A 162 18.57 23.83 -13.10
C ASN A 162 19.44 22.59 -12.85
N GLN A 163 20.30 22.28 -13.81
CA GLN A 163 21.17 21.10 -13.78
C GLN A 163 22.17 21.11 -12.61
N SER A 164 22.61 22.28 -12.16
CA SER A 164 23.55 22.38 -11.04
C SER A 164 22.89 22.05 -9.71
N ALA A 165 21.66 22.53 -9.51
CA ALA A 165 20.86 22.21 -8.33
C ALA A 165 20.45 20.73 -8.32
N ALA A 166 20.01 20.22 -9.46
CA ALA A 166 19.62 18.81 -9.62
C ALA A 166 20.81 17.85 -9.38
N ALA A 167 21.99 18.14 -9.92
CA ALA A 167 23.19 17.34 -9.69
C ALA A 167 23.59 17.32 -8.21
N LYS A 168 23.51 18.47 -7.53
CA LYS A 168 23.77 18.58 -6.09
C LYS A 168 22.76 17.78 -5.26
N GLN A 169 21.48 17.85 -5.61
CA GLN A 169 20.41 17.10 -4.93
C GLN A 169 20.56 15.59 -5.10
N LEU A 170 20.98 15.14 -6.29
CA LEU A 170 21.22 13.72 -6.60
C LEU A 170 22.58 13.20 -6.09
N GLY A 171 23.45 14.06 -5.58
CA GLY A 171 24.79 13.68 -5.13
C GLY A 171 25.74 13.25 -6.26
N ILE A 172 25.48 13.67 -7.52
CA ILE A 172 26.28 13.30 -8.69
C ILE A 172 26.95 14.52 -9.32
N SER A 173 27.98 14.29 -10.16
CA SER A 173 28.60 15.38 -10.90
C SER A 173 27.70 15.88 -12.04
N ARG A 174 27.84 17.17 -12.41
CA ARG A 174 27.13 17.74 -13.59
C ARG A 174 27.42 16.95 -14.87
N THR A 175 28.66 16.49 -15.03
CA THR A 175 29.08 15.67 -16.18
C THR A 175 28.34 14.34 -16.20
N THR A 176 28.14 13.69 -15.03
CA THR A 176 27.39 12.47 -14.92
C THR A 176 25.92 12.70 -15.26
N LEU A 177 25.31 13.76 -14.74
CA LEU A 177 23.93 14.13 -15.05
C LEU A 177 23.74 14.40 -16.55
N TRP A 178 24.64 15.17 -17.15
CA TRP A 178 24.61 15.46 -18.59
C TRP A 178 24.72 14.19 -19.45
N ARG A 179 25.56 13.23 -19.05
CA ARG A 179 25.72 11.95 -19.74
C ARG A 179 24.43 11.13 -19.74
N TYR A 180 23.69 11.11 -18.64
CA TYR A 180 22.40 10.43 -18.57
C TYR A 180 21.32 11.12 -19.41
N MET A 181 21.30 12.45 -19.47
CA MET A 181 20.35 13.21 -20.30
C MET A 181 20.59 13.01 -21.80
N ASN A 182 21.82 12.81 -22.23
CA ASN A 182 22.19 12.66 -23.65
C ASN A 182 22.44 11.21 -24.08
N ARG A 183 22.09 10.26 -23.25
CA ARG A 183 22.15 8.83 -23.59
C ARG A 183 20.87 8.46 -24.34
N LYS A 184 20.92 8.54 -25.69
CA LYS A 184 19.90 7.99 -26.59
C LYS A 184 20.13 6.50 -26.78
#